data_8e60e546293d0d556cd23e002bcce712
#
_entry.id   8e60e546293d0d556cd23e002bcce712
#
_cell.length_a   1.000
_cell.length_b   1.000
_cell.length_c   1.000
_cell.angle_alpha   90.00
_cell.angle_beta   90.00
_cell.angle_gamma   90.00
#
_symmetry.space_group_name_H-M   'P 1'
#
loop_
_entity.id
_entity.type
_entity.pdbx_description
1 polymer ?
#
loop_
_entity_poly.entity_id
_entity_poly.type
_entity_poly.pdbx_seq_one_letter_code
_entity_poly.pdbx_strand_id
1 'polypeptide(L)'
;MGEKLRDLRNAYGLSQREFGEKVGITKGSINSYENNVNSITQGAKWKILQATGIGFEYFDSDMTLSEAFKKYNIDISKKLEFKKIEESICAICDGVKNYIDGKYLETFNIKSLFLNHLFDGMGYFDLCFLKVKHNELEPYAKNGDILVVSSNKNAENGDKIIINYKENILIVQYFHEFDKIILKTMSGEEIKFYNSEFSDCVDILAIIKGKFYFEV
;
A
#
# COMPACT_ATOMS: atom_id res chain seq x y z
N MET A 1 -12.41 1.62 13.82
CA MET A 1 -11.15 2.11 13.20
C MET A 1 -11.00 3.62 13.38
N GLY A 2 -12.01 4.43 13.12
CA GLY A 2 -11.92 5.89 13.28
C GLY A 2 -11.70 6.36 14.72
N GLU A 3 -12.31 5.69 15.70
CA GLU A 3 -12.06 5.94 17.12
C GLU A 3 -10.57 5.77 17.47
N LYS A 4 -9.93 4.70 16.98
CA LYS A 4 -8.49 4.49 17.19
C LYS A 4 -7.62 5.61 16.63
N LEU A 5 -7.98 6.16 15.45
CA LEU A 5 -7.29 7.33 14.92
C LEU A 5 -7.47 8.56 15.80
N ARG A 6 -8.67 8.77 16.30
CA ARG A 6 -8.99 9.86 17.24
C ARG A 6 -8.21 9.73 18.53
N ASP A 7 -8.15 8.52 19.11
CA ASP A 7 -7.40 8.23 20.33
C ASP A 7 -5.92 8.50 20.16
N LEU A 8 -5.36 8.03 19.05
CA LEU A 8 -3.96 8.28 18.68
C LEU A 8 -3.67 9.79 18.59
N ARG A 9 -4.51 10.54 17.87
CA ARG A 9 -4.36 12.00 17.75
C ARG A 9 -4.47 12.71 19.10
N ASN A 10 -5.46 12.32 19.91
CA ASN A 10 -5.68 12.90 21.23
C ASN A 10 -4.51 12.62 22.18
N ALA A 11 -3.88 11.46 22.10
CA ALA A 11 -2.69 11.12 22.88
C ALA A 11 -1.52 12.08 22.62
N TYR A 12 -1.43 12.60 21.40
CA TYR A 12 -0.46 13.65 21.05
C TYR A 12 -0.95 15.08 21.36
N GLY A 13 -2.16 15.25 21.89
CA GLY A 13 -2.75 16.56 22.22
C GLY A 13 -3.01 17.45 21.00
N LEU A 14 -3.20 16.89 19.82
CA LEU A 14 -3.28 17.63 18.57
C LEU A 14 -4.75 17.76 18.08
N SER A 15 -5.06 18.92 17.47
CA SER A 15 -6.28 19.08 16.68
C SER A 15 -6.22 18.25 15.40
N GLN A 16 -7.36 17.99 14.75
CA GLN A 16 -7.41 17.29 13.44
C GLN A 16 -6.55 17.98 12.37
N ARG A 17 -6.47 19.30 12.39
CA ARG A 17 -5.65 20.08 11.47
C ARG A 17 -4.16 19.86 11.74
N GLU A 18 -3.72 20.04 12.99
CA GLU A 18 -2.32 19.89 13.39
C GLU A 18 -1.83 18.45 13.18
N PHE A 19 -2.66 17.47 13.53
CA PHE A 19 -2.32 16.07 13.29
C PHE A 19 -2.20 15.79 11.78
N GLY A 20 -3.18 16.26 10.99
CA GLY A 20 -3.15 16.13 9.55
C GLY A 20 -1.89 16.73 8.91
N GLU A 21 -1.50 17.94 9.33
CA GLU A 21 -0.26 18.59 8.89
C GLU A 21 0.97 17.76 9.25
N LYS A 22 0.99 17.15 10.45
CA LYS A 22 2.12 16.33 10.91
C LYS A 22 2.22 14.97 10.23
N VAL A 23 1.11 14.36 9.86
CA VAL A 23 1.10 13.04 9.18
C VAL A 23 0.96 13.16 7.66
N GLY A 24 0.89 14.38 7.11
CA GLY A 24 0.74 14.60 5.67
C GLY A 24 -0.62 14.19 5.11
N ILE A 25 -1.70 14.30 5.93
CA ILE A 25 -3.09 13.98 5.56
C ILE A 25 -3.94 15.22 5.73
N THR A 26 -4.86 15.50 4.79
CA THR A 26 -5.71 16.69 4.91
C THR A 26 -6.64 16.62 6.14
N LYS A 27 -6.97 17.77 6.74
CA LYS A 27 -7.94 17.84 7.85
C LYS A 27 -9.27 17.16 7.48
N GLY A 28 -9.74 17.35 6.24
CA GLY A 28 -10.99 16.76 5.75
C GLY A 28 -10.95 15.24 5.75
N SER A 29 -9.82 14.66 5.32
CA SER A 29 -9.61 13.21 5.37
C SER A 29 -9.52 12.68 6.79
N ILE A 30 -8.79 13.35 7.69
CA ILE A 30 -8.75 12.99 9.12
C ILE A 30 -10.16 12.98 9.73
N ASN A 31 -10.93 14.04 9.49
CA ASN A 31 -12.32 14.12 9.97
C ASN A 31 -13.19 12.97 9.42
N SER A 32 -13.06 12.67 8.12
CA SER A 32 -13.80 11.59 7.46
C SER A 32 -13.45 10.23 8.05
N TYR A 33 -12.18 9.96 8.31
CA TYR A 33 -11.70 8.72 8.92
C TYR A 33 -12.17 8.58 10.38
N GLU A 34 -12.01 9.63 11.20
CA GLU A 34 -12.40 9.60 12.62
C GLU A 34 -13.90 9.40 12.83
N ASN A 35 -14.73 9.85 11.89
CA ASN A 35 -16.18 9.69 11.92
C ASN A 35 -16.67 8.45 11.15
N ASN A 36 -15.75 7.59 10.69
CA ASN A 36 -16.05 6.38 9.90
C ASN A 36 -16.89 6.66 8.64
N VAL A 37 -16.80 7.87 8.07
CA VAL A 37 -17.42 8.21 6.78
C VAL A 37 -16.69 7.46 5.67
N ASN A 38 -15.36 7.40 5.76
CA ASN A 38 -14.49 6.61 4.90
C ASN A 38 -13.58 5.72 5.74
N SER A 39 -13.20 4.56 5.21
CA SER A 39 -12.16 3.73 5.79
C SER A 39 -10.79 4.39 5.66
N ILE A 40 -9.90 4.18 6.64
CA ILE A 40 -8.52 4.65 6.56
C ILE A 40 -7.82 3.88 5.44
N THR A 41 -7.39 4.59 4.41
CA THR A 41 -6.69 3.97 3.27
C THR A 41 -5.31 3.43 3.69
N GLN A 42 -4.77 2.48 2.94
CA GLN A 42 -3.41 1.96 3.19
C GLN A 42 -2.37 3.09 3.15
N GLY A 43 -2.46 4.00 2.18
CA GLY A 43 -1.57 5.16 2.09
C GLY A 43 -1.68 6.08 3.31
N ALA A 44 -2.89 6.25 3.89
CA ALA A 44 -3.06 7.00 5.14
C ALA A 44 -2.45 6.27 6.33
N LYS A 45 -2.62 4.95 6.44
CA LYS A 45 -1.97 4.13 7.49
C LYS A 45 -0.45 4.23 7.40
N TRP A 46 0.12 4.20 6.19
CA TRP A 46 1.56 4.40 5.97
C TRP A 46 2.05 5.75 6.46
N LYS A 47 1.35 6.83 6.12
CA LYS A 47 1.70 8.19 6.58
C LYS A 47 1.67 8.29 8.11
N ILE A 48 0.67 7.66 8.74
CA ILE A 48 0.55 7.62 10.19
C ILE A 48 1.70 6.80 10.79
N LEU A 49 2.02 5.62 10.24
CA LEU A 49 3.16 4.81 10.68
C LEU A 49 4.46 5.59 10.63
N GLN A 50 4.73 6.28 9.53
CA GLN A 50 5.95 7.07 9.36
C GLN A 50 6.06 8.21 10.37
N ALA A 51 4.95 8.89 10.65
CA ALA A 51 4.95 10.02 11.57
C ALA A 51 4.96 9.59 13.05
N THR A 52 4.29 8.49 13.38
CA THR A 52 4.04 8.09 14.77
C THR A 52 4.78 6.83 15.20
N GLY A 53 5.23 6.00 14.26
CA GLY A 53 5.75 4.67 14.52
C GLY A 53 4.68 3.61 14.80
N ILE A 54 3.38 3.96 14.78
CA ILE A 54 2.27 3.04 15.01
C ILE A 54 2.07 2.14 13.79
N GLY A 55 2.23 0.82 13.98
CA GLY A 55 2.02 -0.16 12.91
C GLY A 55 0.56 -0.37 12.54
N PHE A 56 0.33 -0.94 11.36
CA PHE A 56 -1.02 -1.18 10.79
C PHE A 56 -1.89 -2.05 11.68
N GLU A 57 -1.30 -3.03 12.35
CA GLU A 57 -1.99 -3.94 13.25
C GLU A 57 -2.81 -3.20 14.33
N TYR A 58 -2.35 -2.02 14.75
CA TYR A 58 -3.12 -1.18 15.67
C TYR A 58 -4.52 -0.86 15.11
N PHE A 59 -4.62 -0.57 13.83
CA PHE A 59 -5.89 -0.23 13.18
C PHE A 59 -6.72 -1.48 12.83
N ASP A 60 -6.08 -2.61 12.61
CA ASP A 60 -6.70 -3.82 12.04
C ASP A 60 -6.99 -4.91 13.07
N SER A 61 -6.64 -4.71 14.36
CA SER A 61 -6.87 -5.66 15.47
C SER A 61 -7.62 -4.99 16.62
N ASP A 62 -7.90 -5.72 17.69
CA ASP A 62 -8.49 -5.18 18.93
C ASP A 62 -7.47 -4.54 19.88
N MET A 63 -6.22 -4.36 19.43
CA MET A 63 -5.14 -3.75 20.20
C MET A 63 -5.52 -2.37 20.71
N THR A 64 -5.35 -2.13 21.99
CA THR A 64 -5.51 -0.80 22.61
C THR A 64 -4.33 0.11 22.28
N LEU A 65 -4.52 1.43 22.41
CA LEU A 65 -3.45 2.40 22.16
C LEU A 65 -2.26 2.21 23.11
N SER A 66 -2.52 1.87 24.38
CA SER A 66 -1.47 1.59 25.38
C SER A 66 -0.61 0.38 25.00
N GLU A 67 -1.26 -0.69 24.54
CA GLU A 67 -0.55 -1.88 24.04
C GLU A 67 0.28 -1.56 22.79
N ALA A 68 -0.29 -0.76 21.88
CA ALA A 68 0.41 -0.31 20.68
C ALA A 68 1.67 0.50 21.03
N PHE A 69 1.57 1.48 21.93
CA PHE A 69 2.74 2.26 22.36
C PHE A 69 3.82 1.38 22.98
N LYS A 70 3.43 0.40 23.82
CA LYS A 70 4.38 -0.54 24.38
C LYS A 70 5.01 -1.46 23.33
N LYS A 71 4.18 -1.99 22.43
CA LYS A 71 4.63 -2.90 21.35
C LYS A 71 5.63 -2.25 20.40
N TYR A 72 5.35 -1.01 20.01
CA TYR A 72 6.17 -0.26 19.05
C TYR A 72 7.23 0.62 19.72
N ASN A 73 7.38 0.53 21.06
CA ASN A 73 8.33 1.31 21.85
C ASN A 73 8.23 2.84 21.60
N ILE A 74 6.98 3.35 21.61
CA ILE A 74 6.70 4.76 21.30
C ILE A 74 6.68 5.58 22.58
N ASP A 75 7.52 6.60 22.60
CA ASP A 75 7.56 7.59 23.66
C ASP A 75 6.72 8.83 23.28
N ILE A 76 5.52 8.95 23.85
CA ILE A 76 4.57 10.03 23.58
C ILE A 76 5.11 11.40 24.02
N SER A 77 6.05 11.45 24.97
CA SER A 77 6.65 12.71 25.44
C SER A 77 7.49 13.38 24.36
N LYS A 78 7.93 12.66 23.35
CA LYS A 78 8.62 13.20 22.18
C LYS A 78 7.59 13.81 21.25
N LYS A 79 7.64 15.14 21.08
CA LYS A 79 6.80 15.84 20.11
C LYS A 79 6.89 15.16 18.75
N LEU A 80 5.76 14.95 18.09
CA LEU A 80 5.72 14.60 16.68
C LEU A 80 6.47 15.70 15.90
N GLU A 81 7.72 15.47 15.62
CA GLU A 81 8.49 16.31 14.70
C GLU A 81 8.27 15.78 13.29
N PHE A 82 7.86 16.67 12.40
CA PHE A 82 7.90 16.39 10.97
C PHE A 82 9.39 16.27 10.60
N LYS A 83 9.96 15.09 10.74
CA LYS A 83 11.21 14.81 10.06
C LYS A 83 10.88 14.91 8.57
N LYS A 84 11.49 15.88 7.89
CA LYS A 84 11.53 15.90 6.42
C LYS A 84 12.08 14.53 6.05
N ILE A 85 11.18 13.67 5.51
CA ILE A 85 11.48 12.24 5.41
C ILE A 85 12.54 12.11 4.33
N GLU A 86 13.80 12.05 4.73
CA GLU A 86 14.91 11.70 3.85
C GLU A 86 14.94 10.18 3.59
N GLU A 87 14.17 9.41 4.38
CA GLU A 87 14.08 7.96 4.30
C GLU A 87 12.60 7.55 4.26
N SER A 88 12.25 6.70 3.33
CA SER A 88 10.94 6.06 3.22
C SER A 88 11.01 4.65 3.81
N ILE A 89 10.02 4.29 4.63
CA ILE A 89 9.88 2.93 5.13
C ILE A 89 9.18 2.11 4.05
N CYS A 90 9.87 1.09 3.56
CA CYS A 90 9.31 0.14 2.61
C CYS A 90 9.05 -1.21 3.29
N ALA A 91 7.93 -1.82 2.98
CA ALA A 91 7.58 -3.14 3.46
C ALA A 91 8.01 -4.23 2.47
N ILE A 92 8.44 -5.37 2.99
CA ILE A 92 8.65 -6.58 2.20
C ILE A 92 7.54 -7.56 2.52
N CYS A 93 6.83 -8.02 1.50
CA CYS A 93 5.87 -9.11 1.58
C CYS A 93 6.45 -10.37 0.94
N ASP A 94 6.27 -11.50 1.61
CA ASP A 94 6.76 -12.80 1.14
C ASP A 94 5.60 -13.59 0.50
N GLY A 95 5.44 -13.44 -0.80
CA GLY A 95 4.37 -14.02 -1.60
C GLY A 95 3.11 -13.15 -1.69
N VAL A 96 2.33 -13.36 -2.77
CA VAL A 96 1.12 -12.58 -3.08
C VAL A 96 0.07 -12.72 -1.99
N LYS A 97 -0.09 -13.92 -1.41
CA LYS A 97 -1.05 -14.15 -0.34
C LYS A 97 -0.77 -13.28 0.88
N ASN A 98 0.47 -13.21 1.32
CA ASN A 98 0.86 -12.35 2.45
C ASN A 98 0.67 -10.88 2.14
N TYR A 99 0.90 -10.46 0.89
CA TYR A 99 0.62 -9.10 0.44
C TYR A 99 -0.89 -8.78 0.56
N ILE A 100 -1.76 -9.67 0.08
CA ILE A 100 -3.22 -9.52 0.17
C ILE A 100 -3.68 -9.47 1.64
N ASP A 101 -3.14 -10.35 2.48
CA ASP A 101 -3.46 -10.43 3.92
C ASP A 101 -2.83 -9.27 4.73
N GLY A 102 -2.05 -8.40 4.11
CA GLY A 102 -1.33 -7.30 4.79
C GLY A 102 -0.25 -7.78 5.76
N LYS A 103 0.27 -8.99 5.57
CA LYS A 103 1.33 -9.58 6.39
C LYS A 103 2.69 -9.26 5.80
N TYR A 104 3.42 -8.39 6.48
CA TYR A 104 4.75 -7.98 6.07
C TYR A 104 5.81 -8.79 6.83
N LEU A 105 6.88 -9.22 6.13
CA LEU A 105 8.02 -9.90 6.76
C LEU A 105 8.82 -8.93 7.60
N GLU A 106 9.19 -7.84 6.98
CA GLU A 106 10.05 -6.81 7.56
C GLU A 106 9.81 -5.46 6.90
N THR A 107 10.27 -4.42 7.53
CA THR A 107 10.31 -3.07 6.97
C THR A 107 11.76 -2.58 6.98
N PHE A 108 12.13 -1.81 5.99
CA PHE A 108 13.45 -1.20 5.90
C PHE A 108 13.35 0.24 5.42
N ASN A 109 14.36 1.03 5.78
CA ASN A 109 14.45 2.42 5.37
C ASN A 109 15.21 2.53 4.05
N ILE A 110 14.61 3.22 3.09
CA ILE A 110 15.25 3.56 1.82
C ILE A 110 15.33 5.08 1.72
N LYS A 111 16.45 5.61 1.23
CA LYS A 111 16.57 7.05 0.98
C LYS A 111 15.55 7.46 -0.08
N SER A 112 14.71 8.43 0.25
CA SER A 112 13.64 8.92 -0.64
C SER A 112 14.19 9.39 -1.99
N LEU A 113 15.42 9.93 -1.99
CA LEU A 113 16.11 10.34 -3.23
C LEU A 113 16.34 9.16 -4.19
N PHE A 114 16.66 7.97 -3.66
CA PHE A 114 16.85 6.78 -4.48
C PHE A 114 15.53 6.32 -5.12
N LEU A 115 14.45 6.33 -4.35
CA LEU A 115 13.13 6.00 -4.88
C LEU A 115 12.65 7.05 -5.90
N ASN A 116 12.95 8.34 -5.69
CA ASN A 116 12.65 9.41 -6.65
C ASN A 116 13.27 9.16 -8.02
N HIS A 117 14.51 8.68 -8.06
CA HIS A 117 15.19 8.38 -9.31
C HIS A 117 14.69 7.12 -10.01
N LEU A 118 14.16 6.16 -9.25
CA LEU A 118 13.64 4.91 -9.81
C LEU A 118 12.18 5.03 -10.25
N PHE A 119 11.40 5.86 -9.56
CA PHE A 119 9.93 5.94 -9.72
C PHE A 119 9.48 7.39 -9.76
N ASP A 120 9.87 8.11 -10.80
CA ASP A 120 9.63 9.54 -10.97
C ASP A 120 8.14 9.90 -10.76
N GLY A 121 7.91 10.84 -9.84
CA GLY A 121 6.58 11.39 -9.56
C GLY A 121 5.60 10.51 -8.76
N MET A 122 6.01 9.32 -8.32
CA MET A 122 5.15 8.46 -7.48
C MET A 122 5.23 8.82 -6.01
N GLY A 123 4.07 8.82 -5.34
CA GLY A 123 4.02 8.83 -3.89
C GLY A 123 4.60 7.52 -3.33
N TYR A 124 5.70 7.58 -2.61
CA TYR A 124 6.39 6.40 -2.03
C TYR A 124 5.55 5.62 -1.04
N PHE A 125 4.46 6.21 -0.59
CA PHE A 125 3.61 5.71 0.48
C PHE A 125 2.80 4.47 0.09
N ASP A 126 2.73 4.17 -1.20
CA ASP A 126 1.92 3.08 -1.73
C ASP A 126 2.79 1.92 -2.26
N LEU A 127 4.13 2.01 -2.11
CA LEU A 127 5.05 0.99 -2.62
C LEU A 127 5.31 -0.11 -1.60
N CYS A 128 5.26 -1.35 -2.06
CA CYS A 128 5.67 -2.55 -1.34
C CYS A 128 6.61 -3.38 -2.22
N PHE A 129 7.57 -4.04 -1.60
CA PHE A 129 8.46 -5.01 -2.24
C PHE A 129 7.87 -6.40 -2.06
N LEU A 130 7.37 -6.98 -3.13
CA LEU A 130 6.77 -8.32 -3.15
C LEU A 130 7.81 -9.33 -3.59
N LYS A 131 8.29 -10.17 -2.66
CA LYS A 131 9.13 -11.31 -2.98
C LYS A 131 8.26 -12.44 -3.52
N VAL A 132 8.50 -12.84 -4.76
CA VAL A 132 7.75 -13.89 -5.43
C VAL A 132 8.10 -15.25 -4.83
N LYS A 133 7.09 -16.01 -4.43
CA LYS A 133 7.23 -17.39 -3.95
C LYS A 133 6.75 -18.37 -5.01
N HIS A 134 7.49 -19.46 -5.14
CA HIS A 134 7.17 -20.49 -6.09
C HIS A 134 7.00 -19.93 -7.51
N ASN A 135 6.08 -20.50 -8.28
CA ASN A 135 5.77 -20.08 -9.65
C ASN A 135 4.45 -19.34 -9.77
N GLU A 136 4.02 -18.71 -8.65
CA GLU A 136 2.69 -18.08 -8.54
C GLU A 136 2.45 -16.95 -9.55
N LEU A 137 3.51 -16.35 -10.07
CA LEU A 137 3.45 -15.21 -11.00
C LEU A 137 4.16 -15.47 -12.34
N GLU A 138 4.42 -16.76 -12.67
CA GLU A 138 4.95 -17.09 -13.98
C GLU A 138 3.94 -16.80 -15.10
N PRO A 139 4.40 -16.48 -16.32
CA PRO A 139 5.80 -16.39 -16.76
C PRO A 139 6.47 -15.04 -16.46
N TYR A 140 5.78 -14.09 -15.86
CA TYR A 140 6.31 -12.73 -15.67
C TYR A 140 7.41 -12.66 -14.60
N ALA A 141 7.23 -13.37 -13.49
CA ALA A 141 8.17 -13.36 -12.37
C ALA A 141 8.38 -14.78 -11.84
N LYS A 142 9.63 -15.10 -11.50
CA LYS A 142 10.05 -16.41 -10.99
C LYS A 142 10.22 -16.38 -9.48
N ASN A 143 10.29 -17.55 -8.88
CA ASN A 143 10.60 -17.68 -7.45
C ASN A 143 11.90 -16.95 -7.09
N GLY A 144 11.83 -16.09 -6.07
CA GLY A 144 12.94 -15.26 -5.59
C GLY A 144 13.03 -13.88 -6.23
N ASP A 145 12.35 -13.61 -7.35
CA ASP A 145 12.27 -12.26 -7.92
C ASP A 145 11.58 -11.30 -6.93
N ILE A 146 11.96 -10.02 -6.98
CA ILE A 146 11.30 -8.98 -6.20
C ILE A 146 10.57 -8.03 -7.14
N LEU A 147 9.27 -7.91 -6.98
CA LEU A 147 8.44 -6.91 -7.66
C LEU A 147 8.28 -5.69 -6.75
N VAL A 148 8.39 -4.51 -7.33
CA VAL A 148 7.94 -3.28 -6.69
C VAL A 148 6.51 -3.06 -7.11
N VAL A 149 5.61 -3.07 -6.14
CA VAL A 149 4.16 -2.96 -6.37
C VAL A 149 3.58 -1.76 -5.64
N SER A 150 2.59 -1.14 -6.23
CA SER A 150 1.79 -0.07 -5.61
C SER A 150 0.44 -0.61 -5.22
N SER A 151 -0.02 -0.27 -4.02
CA SER A 151 -1.37 -0.57 -3.54
C SER A 151 -2.45 0.35 -4.15
N ASN A 152 -2.04 1.36 -4.92
CA ASN A 152 -2.98 2.17 -5.70
C ASN A 152 -3.63 1.28 -6.77
N LYS A 153 -4.95 1.23 -6.77
CA LYS A 153 -5.75 0.40 -7.72
C LYS A 153 -6.14 1.15 -9.00
N ASN A 154 -5.73 2.40 -9.17
CA ASN A 154 -6.02 3.18 -10.36
C ASN A 154 -5.00 2.86 -11.47
N ALA A 155 -5.30 1.81 -12.23
CA ALA A 155 -4.46 1.39 -13.34
C ALA A 155 -4.65 2.31 -14.56
N GLU A 156 -3.57 2.61 -15.25
CA GLU A 156 -3.53 3.35 -16.50
C GLU A 156 -3.21 2.42 -17.67
N ASN A 157 -3.50 2.89 -18.89
CA ASN A 157 -3.25 2.13 -20.11
C ASN A 157 -1.77 1.71 -20.22
N GLY A 158 -1.56 0.41 -20.34
CA GLY A 158 -0.22 -0.18 -20.44
C GLY A 158 0.37 -0.65 -19.11
N ASP A 159 -0.26 -0.31 -17.97
CA ASP A 159 0.19 -0.79 -16.68
C ASP A 159 0.15 -2.33 -16.60
N LYS A 160 1.15 -2.89 -15.96
CA LYS A 160 1.11 -4.30 -15.53
C LYS A 160 0.50 -4.36 -14.15
N ILE A 161 -0.53 -5.15 -13.98
CA ILE A 161 -1.27 -5.26 -12.74
C ILE A 161 -1.35 -6.71 -12.26
N ILE A 162 -1.41 -6.88 -10.95
CA ILE A 162 -1.73 -8.16 -10.31
C ILE A 162 -3.23 -8.13 -10.03
N ILE A 163 -3.94 -9.12 -10.50
CA ILE A 163 -5.39 -9.25 -10.33
C ILE A 163 -5.77 -10.57 -9.68
N ASN A 164 -6.93 -10.58 -9.01
CA ASN A 164 -7.67 -11.80 -8.72
C ASN A 164 -8.83 -11.89 -9.73
N TYR A 165 -8.82 -12.94 -10.54
CA TYR A 165 -9.88 -13.23 -11.50
C TYR A 165 -10.25 -14.70 -11.42
N LYS A 166 -11.52 -14.99 -11.09
CA LYS A 166 -12.03 -16.37 -10.90
C LYS A 166 -11.15 -17.19 -9.95
N GLU A 167 -10.82 -16.59 -8.80
CA GLU A 167 -9.97 -17.20 -7.75
C GLU A 167 -8.51 -17.47 -8.17
N ASN A 168 -8.10 -16.99 -9.34
CA ASN A 168 -6.73 -17.10 -9.82
C ASN A 168 -6.01 -15.76 -9.73
N ILE A 169 -4.77 -15.78 -9.26
CA ILE A 169 -3.88 -14.63 -9.26
C ILE A 169 -3.15 -14.59 -10.60
N LEU A 170 -3.31 -13.50 -11.32
CA LEU A 170 -2.71 -13.31 -12.65
C LEU A 170 -1.98 -11.98 -12.73
N ILE A 171 -0.92 -11.93 -13.53
CA ILE A 171 -0.34 -10.68 -14.01
C ILE A 171 -0.82 -10.45 -15.43
N VAL A 172 -1.41 -9.27 -15.64
CA VAL A 172 -1.94 -8.86 -16.93
C VAL A 172 -1.52 -7.43 -17.24
N GLN A 173 -1.54 -7.07 -18.51
CA GLN A 173 -1.42 -5.68 -18.94
C GLN A 173 -2.82 -5.10 -19.09
N TYR A 174 -3.04 -3.91 -18.52
CA TYR A 174 -4.32 -3.23 -18.46
C TYR A 174 -4.46 -2.24 -19.60
N PHE A 175 -5.62 -2.26 -20.26
CA PHE A 175 -6.00 -1.25 -21.26
C PHE A 175 -7.46 -0.87 -21.05
N HIS A 176 -7.74 0.43 -21.05
CA HIS A 176 -9.07 0.98 -21.00
C HIS A 176 -9.39 1.69 -22.32
N GLU A 177 -10.36 1.17 -23.04
CA GLU A 177 -10.91 1.73 -24.27
C GLU A 177 -12.36 2.13 -24.01
N PHE A 178 -12.76 3.30 -24.42
CA PHE A 178 -14.06 3.96 -24.27
C PHE A 178 -15.11 3.26 -23.37
N ASP A 179 -15.60 2.07 -23.76
CA ASP A 179 -16.63 1.29 -23.06
C ASP A 179 -16.12 -0.07 -22.54
N LYS A 180 -14.85 -0.38 -22.75
CA LYS A 180 -14.27 -1.70 -22.46
C LYS A 180 -12.95 -1.62 -21.75
N ILE A 181 -12.73 -2.62 -20.90
CA ILE A 181 -11.43 -2.91 -20.32
C ILE A 181 -10.91 -4.19 -20.94
N ILE A 182 -9.69 -4.14 -21.44
CA ILE A 182 -8.97 -5.27 -22.03
C ILE A 182 -7.80 -5.63 -21.12
N LEU A 183 -7.79 -6.86 -20.64
CA LEU A 183 -6.68 -7.43 -19.89
C LEU A 183 -5.93 -8.38 -20.83
N LYS A 184 -4.66 -8.08 -21.08
CA LYS A 184 -3.80 -8.92 -21.90
C LYS A 184 -2.87 -9.73 -21.01
N THR A 185 -2.99 -11.05 -21.06
CA THR A 185 -2.12 -11.95 -20.31
C THR A 185 -0.69 -11.91 -20.84
N MET A 186 0.27 -12.41 -20.06
CA MET A 186 1.66 -12.49 -20.48
C MET A 186 1.86 -13.50 -21.64
N SER A 187 0.92 -14.43 -21.85
CA SER A 187 0.88 -15.34 -23.03
C SER A 187 0.29 -14.70 -24.29
N GLY A 188 -0.29 -13.48 -24.16
CA GLY A 188 -0.87 -12.75 -25.27
C GLY A 188 -2.38 -12.93 -25.44
N GLU A 189 -3.03 -13.71 -24.60
CA GLU A 189 -4.49 -13.84 -24.57
C GLU A 189 -5.14 -12.55 -24.07
N GLU A 190 -6.32 -12.20 -24.66
CA GLU A 190 -7.09 -11.03 -24.27
C GLU A 190 -8.37 -11.44 -23.58
N ILE A 191 -8.63 -10.86 -22.40
CA ILE A 191 -9.87 -10.95 -21.66
C ILE A 191 -10.56 -9.58 -21.71
N LYS A 192 -11.80 -9.53 -22.19
CA LYS A 192 -12.52 -8.27 -22.41
C LYS A 192 -13.72 -8.17 -21.48
N PHE A 193 -13.92 -6.99 -20.90
CA PHE A 193 -15.03 -6.65 -20.02
C PHE A 193 -15.68 -5.36 -20.49
N TYR A 194 -16.97 -5.21 -20.27
CA TYR A 194 -17.59 -3.89 -20.26
C TYR A 194 -17.23 -3.16 -18.97
N ASN A 195 -17.12 -1.83 -19.01
CA ASN A 195 -16.76 -1.03 -17.82
C ASN A 195 -17.66 -1.31 -16.61
N SER A 196 -18.97 -1.57 -16.86
CA SER A 196 -19.95 -1.87 -15.82
C SER A 196 -19.76 -3.22 -15.12
N GLU A 197 -19.09 -4.17 -15.77
CA GLU A 197 -18.94 -5.55 -15.29
C GLU A 197 -17.55 -5.79 -14.66
N PHE A 198 -16.59 -4.93 -14.98
CA PHE A 198 -15.19 -5.15 -14.62
C PHE A 198 -14.99 -5.27 -13.11
N SER A 199 -15.55 -4.33 -12.34
CA SER A 199 -15.39 -4.29 -10.89
C SER A 199 -16.05 -5.47 -10.16
N ASP A 200 -17.05 -6.10 -10.79
CA ASP A 200 -17.74 -7.26 -10.22
C ASP A 200 -16.98 -8.57 -10.50
N CYS A 201 -16.18 -8.57 -11.57
CA CYS A 201 -15.49 -9.78 -12.05
C CYS A 201 -14.00 -9.81 -11.67
N VAL A 202 -13.36 -8.66 -11.47
CA VAL A 202 -11.91 -8.53 -11.32
C VAL A 202 -11.57 -7.65 -10.13
N ASP A 203 -10.76 -8.16 -9.20
CA ASP A 203 -10.15 -7.34 -8.15
C ASP A 203 -8.70 -7.03 -8.52
N ILE A 204 -8.40 -5.73 -8.71
CA ILE A 204 -7.03 -5.27 -8.88
C ILE A 204 -6.36 -5.29 -7.50
N LEU A 205 -5.34 -6.13 -7.35
CA LEU A 205 -4.60 -6.29 -6.11
C LEU A 205 -3.46 -5.28 -5.99
N ALA A 206 -2.72 -5.08 -7.08
CA ALA A 206 -1.59 -4.16 -7.11
C ALA A 206 -1.22 -3.75 -8.55
N ILE A 207 -0.55 -2.60 -8.68
CA ILE A 207 0.09 -2.17 -9.92
C ILE A 207 1.59 -2.43 -9.81
N ILE A 208 2.19 -3.10 -10.80
CA ILE A 208 3.62 -3.39 -10.84
C ILE A 208 4.35 -2.16 -11.37
N LYS A 209 5.27 -1.62 -10.58
CA LYS A 209 6.07 -0.44 -10.92
C LYS A 209 7.50 -0.79 -11.31
N GLY A 210 7.97 -1.97 -10.92
CA GLY A 210 9.32 -2.44 -11.27
C GLY A 210 9.54 -3.89 -10.90
N LYS A 211 10.65 -4.43 -11.38
CA LYS A 211 11.10 -5.79 -11.08
C LYS A 211 12.61 -5.80 -10.90
N PHE A 212 13.08 -6.42 -9.82
CA PHE A 212 14.49 -6.71 -9.60
C PHE A 212 14.76 -8.19 -9.87
N TYR A 213 15.81 -8.44 -10.64
CA TYR A 213 16.32 -9.77 -10.90
C TYR A 213 17.52 -10.00 -9.99
N PHE A 214 17.54 -11.15 -9.32
CA PHE A 214 18.74 -11.64 -8.69
C PHE A 214 19.30 -12.76 -9.60
N GLU A 215 20.41 -12.49 -10.28
CA GLU A 215 21.19 -13.56 -10.89
C GLU A 215 21.82 -14.37 -9.75
N VAL A 216 21.41 -15.62 -9.61
CA VAL A 216 21.97 -16.60 -8.67
C VAL A 216 23.09 -17.36 -9.38
#